data_f277a7d0329e215490cc3390da22b538
#
_entry.id   f277a7d0329e215490cc3390da22b538
#
_cell.length_a   1.000
_cell.length_b   1.000
_cell.length_c   1.000
_cell.angle_alpha   90.00
_cell.angle_beta   90.00
_cell.angle_gamma   90.00
#
_symmetry.space_group_name_H-M   'P 1'
#
loop_
_entity.id
_entity.type
_entity.pdbx_description
1 polymer ?
#
loop_
_entity_poly.entity_id
_entity_poly.type
_entity_poly.pdbx_seq_one_letter_code
_entity_poly.pdbx_strand_id
1 'polypeptide(L)'
;MFTMPRGVVRLVGALAFAAFLVEGALLDWSALFVTGSLGFAVAQGGIGYALFSVAMTAGRLTGDQVVKRLGGVRVLLWGGVLVAAGFALLLLAPAGWAALGGFVAVGLGAANLVPALFSAAGRQRAMPEALAVASITTMEYAGILLGPALIGFVADASSLRAAFAMLGALMLLFPLLRNRVPTAENA
;
A
#
# COMPACT_ATOMS: atom_id res chain seq x y z
N MET A 1 -2.36 -0.65 -27.76
CA MET A 1 -1.07 -1.36 -27.94
C MET A 1 -0.41 -1.44 -26.56
N PHE A 2 -0.29 -2.62 -26.00
CA PHE A 2 0.29 -2.80 -24.66
C PHE A 2 1.81 -2.64 -24.77
N THR A 3 2.37 -1.60 -24.17
CA THR A 3 3.82 -1.36 -24.18
C THR A 3 4.39 -1.86 -22.87
N MET A 4 5.29 -2.84 -22.91
CA MET A 4 5.95 -3.34 -21.71
C MET A 4 6.76 -2.23 -21.03
N PRO A 5 6.63 -2.05 -19.71
CA PRO A 5 7.41 -1.05 -18.96
C PRO A 5 8.90 -1.33 -19.07
N ARG A 6 9.71 -0.27 -19.17
CA ARG A 6 11.17 -0.36 -19.35
C ARG A 6 11.90 0.35 -18.22
N GLY A 7 13.09 -0.12 -17.91
CA GLY A 7 13.97 0.51 -16.93
C GLY A 7 13.29 0.73 -15.58
N VAL A 8 13.37 1.94 -15.06
CA VAL A 8 12.80 2.34 -13.76
C VAL A 8 11.27 2.27 -13.71
N VAL A 9 10.57 2.33 -14.85
CA VAL A 9 9.10 2.22 -14.89
C VAL A 9 8.62 0.85 -14.41
N ARG A 10 9.42 -0.23 -14.62
CA ARG A 10 9.11 -1.55 -14.05
C ARG A 10 9.13 -1.53 -12.53
N LEU A 11 10.12 -0.86 -11.94
CA LEU A 11 10.24 -0.73 -10.49
C LEU A 11 9.07 0.06 -9.91
N VAL A 12 8.78 1.24 -10.50
CA VAL A 12 7.67 2.10 -10.06
C VAL A 12 6.34 1.37 -10.18
N GLY A 13 6.11 0.66 -11.29
CA GLY A 13 4.89 -0.14 -11.50
C GLY A 13 4.79 -1.32 -10.52
N ALA A 14 5.91 -2.00 -10.19
CA ALA A 14 5.89 -3.08 -9.20
C ALA A 14 5.56 -2.56 -7.78
N LEU A 15 6.06 -1.38 -7.42
CA LEU A 15 5.70 -0.73 -6.15
C LEU A 15 4.22 -0.28 -6.16
N ALA A 16 3.73 0.25 -7.28
CA ALA A 16 2.33 0.61 -7.44
C ALA A 16 1.41 -0.63 -7.34
N PHE A 17 1.78 -1.73 -8.00
CA PHE A 17 1.11 -3.02 -7.85
C PHE A 17 1.03 -3.45 -6.38
N ALA A 18 2.15 -3.38 -5.64
CA ALA A 18 2.20 -3.76 -4.22
C ALA A 18 1.28 -2.89 -3.36
N ALA A 19 1.24 -1.55 -3.60
CA ALA A 19 0.36 -0.64 -2.87
C ALA A 19 -1.12 -0.98 -3.10
N PHE A 20 -1.51 -1.18 -4.36
CA PHE A 20 -2.90 -1.49 -4.71
C PHE A 20 -3.31 -2.92 -4.33
N LEU A 21 -2.38 -3.86 -4.30
CA LEU A 21 -2.61 -5.20 -3.75
C LEU A 21 -2.97 -5.12 -2.26
N VAL A 22 -2.26 -4.29 -1.48
CA VAL A 22 -2.60 -4.05 -0.06
C VAL A 22 -3.96 -3.38 0.08
N GLU A 23 -4.25 -2.35 -0.73
CA GLU A 23 -5.53 -1.62 -0.70
C GLU A 23 -6.71 -2.55 -1.03
N GLY A 24 -6.59 -3.37 -2.09
CA GLY A 24 -7.60 -4.36 -2.48
C GLY A 24 -7.77 -5.47 -1.42
N ALA A 25 -6.67 -5.95 -0.86
CA ALA A 25 -6.72 -6.94 0.21
C ALA A 25 -7.44 -6.43 1.45
N LEU A 26 -7.22 -5.18 1.85
CA LEU A 26 -7.93 -4.58 2.99
C LEU A 26 -9.41 -4.36 2.70
N LEU A 27 -9.77 -3.99 1.47
CA LEU A 27 -11.17 -3.85 1.06
C LEU A 27 -11.95 -5.14 1.26
N ASP A 28 -11.39 -6.28 0.85
CA ASP A 28 -12.12 -7.54 0.82
C ASP A 28 -11.94 -8.39 2.10
N TRP A 29 -10.78 -8.30 2.75
CA TRP A 29 -10.42 -9.21 3.85
C TRP A 29 -10.40 -8.56 5.23
N SER A 30 -10.50 -7.23 5.35
CA SER A 30 -10.44 -6.57 6.67
C SER A 30 -11.59 -6.98 7.58
N ALA A 31 -12.82 -7.15 7.04
CA ALA A 31 -13.97 -7.56 7.83
C ALA A 31 -13.79 -8.97 8.43
N LEU A 32 -13.28 -9.92 7.64
CA LEU A 32 -12.95 -11.26 8.12
C LEU A 32 -11.81 -11.23 9.14
N PHE A 33 -10.82 -10.37 8.94
CA PHE A 33 -9.73 -10.22 9.89
C PHE A 33 -10.21 -9.67 11.24
N VAL A 34 -11.05 -8.63 11.21
CA VAL A 34 -11.63 -8.00 12.41
C VAL A 34 -12.50 -9.01 13.20
N THR A 35 -13.37 -9.75 12.52
CA THR A 35 -14.28 -10.70 13.20
C THR A 35 -13.60 -12.02 13.56
N GLY A 36 -12.84 -12.60 12.63
CA GLY A 36 -12.24 -13.92 12.80
C GLY A 36 -10.91 -13.92 13.58
N SER A 37 -10.04 -12.90 13.34
CA SER A 37 -8.71 -12.86 13.95
C SER A 37 -8.63 -11.98 15.20
N LEU A 38 -9.40 -10.90 15.25
CA LEU A 38 -9.43 -9.98 16.41
C LEU A 38 -10.60 -10.25 17.37
N GLY A 39 -11.57 -11.12 17.00
CA GLY A 39 -12.66 -11.55 17.86
C GLY A 39 -13.79 -10.54 18.05
N PHE A 40 -13.94 -9.55 17.15
CA PHE A 40 -15.06 -8.61 17.19
C PHE A 40 -16.37 -9.26 16.71
N ALA A 41 -17.51 -8.70 17.14
CA ALA A 41 -18.81 -9.12 16.66
C ALA A 41 -18.96 -8.89 15.14
N VAL A 42 -19.76 -9.75 14.46
CA VAL A 42 -19.98 -9.66 13.01
C VAL A 42 -20.45 -8.27 12.58
N ALA A 43 -21.32 -7.62 13.37
CA ALA A 43 -21.79 -6.26 13.13
C ALA A 43 -20.66 -5.20 13.13
N GLN A 44 -19.50 -5.51 13.70
CA GLN A 44 -18.34 -4.62 13.79
C GLN A 44 -17.30 -4.87 12.68
N GLY A 45 -17.52 -5.86 11.81
CA GLY A 45 -16.55 -6.26 10.78
C GLY A 45 -16.05 -5.11 9.90
N GLY A 46 -16.92 -4.15 9.56
CA GLY A 46 -16.58 -3.01 8.72
C GLY A 46 -15.66 -1.95 9.38
N ILE A 47 -15.45 -1.99 10.71
CA ILE A 47 -14.67 -0.97 11.42
C ILE A 47 -13.24 -0.87 10.89
N GLY A 48 -12.59 -2.00 10.61
CA GLY A 48 -11.21 -2.03 10.13
C GLY A 48 -11.04 -1.22 8.84
N TYR A 49 -11.85 -1.54 7.83
CA TYR A 49 -11.81 -0.83 6.54
C TYR A 49 -12.24 0.64 6.67
N ALA A 50 -13.21 0.95 7.51
CA ALA A 50 -13.64 2.32 7.75
C ALA A 50 -12.50 3.17 8.34
N LEU A 51 -11.79 2.66 9.35
CA LEU A 51 -10.62 3.33 9.94
C LEU A 51 -9.50 3.53 8.92
N PHE A 52 -9.19 2.50 8.13
CA PHE A 52 -8.22 2.59 7.04
C PHE A 52 -8.60 3.68 6.03
N SER A 53 -9.84 3.68 5.53
CA SER A 53 -10.32 4.61 4.51
C SER A 53 -10.35 6.06 4.99
N VAL A 54 -10.80 6.31 6.23
CA VAL A 54 -10.81 7.65 6.83
C VAL A 54 -9.38 8.16 7.01
N ALA A 55 -8.48 7.33 7.54
CA ALA A 55 -7.07 7.68 7.73
C ALA A 55 -6.37 7.96 6.39
N MET A 56 -6.60 7.12 5.37
CA MET A 56 -6.06 7.31 4.04
C MET A 56 -6.57 8.60 3.39
N THR A 57 -7.87 8.88 3.50
CA THR A 57 -8.47 10.11 2.97
C THR A 57 -7.86 11.34 3.65
N ALA A 58 -7.76 11.34 4.98
CA ALA A 58 -7.13 12.43 5.73
C ALA A 58 -5.66 12.63 5.33
N GLY A 59 -4.92 11.54 5.15
CA GLY A 59 -3.53 11.58 4.67
C GLY A 59 -3.40 12.14 3.25
N ARG A 60 -4.33 11.81 2.34
CA ARG A 60 -4.37 12.33 0.96
C ARG A 60 -4.69 13.82 0.92
N LEU A 61 -5.60 14.32 1.75
CA LEU A 61 -5.94 15.75 1.83
C LEU A 61 -4.75 16.62 2.26
N THR A 62 -3.82 16.06 3.03
CA THR A 62 -2.59 16.76 3.46
C THR A 62 -1.37 16.42 2.60
N GLY A 63 -1.53 15.58 1.60
CA GLY A 63 -0.46 14.96 0.82
C GLY A 63 0.48 15.95 0.15
N ASP A 64 -0.05 16.98 -0.50
CA ASP A 64 0.76 18.00 -1.15
C ASP A 64 1.71 18.71 -0.18
N GLN A 65 1.24 19.00 1.04
CA GLN A 65 2.05 19.62 2.08
C GLN A 65 3.12 18.64 2.59
N VAL A 66 2.76 17.38 2.77
CA VAL A 66 3.67 16.31 3.20
C VAL A 66 4.78 16.10 2.18
N VAL A 67 4.43 15.97 0.89
CA VAL A 67 5.41 15.78 -0.19
C VAL A 67 6.30 17.01 -0.36
N LYS A 68 5.75 18.23 -0.27
CA LYS A 68 6.54 19.49 -0.35
C LYS A 68 7.54 19.63 0.80
N ARG A 69 7.17 19.19 2.01
CA ARG A 69 8.03 19.32 3.21
C ARG A 69 9.06 18.20 3.35
N LEU A 70 8.66 16.97 3.07
CA LEU A 70 9.50 15.80 3.29
C LEU A 70 10.29 15.38 2.04
N GLY A 71 9.77 15.66 0.84
CA GLY A 71 10.29 15.14 -0.41
C GLY A 71 9.85 13.69 -0.69
N GLY A 72 9.97 13.29 -1.97
CA GLY A 72 9.47 12.00 -2.44
C GLY A 72 10.16 10.79 -1.81
N VAL A 73 11.49 10.84 -1.64
CA VAL A 73 12.28 9.75 -1.04
C VAL A 73 11.84 9.46 0.40
N ARG A 74 11.63 10.51 1.19
CA ARG A 74 11.19 10.35 2.59
C ARG A 74 9.73 9.91 2.70
N VAL A 75 8.87 10.34 1.77
CA VAL A 75 7.48 9.86 1.70
C VAL A 75 7.44 8.37 1.44
N LEU A 76 8.23 7.85 0.50
CA LEU A 76 8.34 6.41 0.24
C LEU A 76 8.91 5.65 1.45
N LEU A 77 9.93 6.23 2.12
CA LEU A 77 10.52 5.64 3.33
C LEU A 77 9.49 5.52 4.45
N TRP A 78 8.98 6.66 4.91
CA TRP A 78 8.12 6.70 6.09
C TRP A 78 6.74 6.12 5.84
N GLY A 79 6.20 6.29 4.61
CA GLY A 79 4.95 5.65 4.21
C GLY A 79 5.06 4.13 4.27
N GLY A 80 6.08 3.54 3.65
CA GLY A 80 6.30 2.10 3.67
C GLY A 80 6.56 1.55 5.08
N VAL A 81 7.38 2.24 5.88
CA VAL A 81 7.62 1.86 7.29
C VAL A 81 6.34 1.92 8.11
N LEU A 82 5.53 2.98 7.95
CA LEU A 82 4.29 3.15 8.70
C LEU A 82 3.25 2.08 8.33
N VAL A 83 3.15 1.71 7.04
CA VAL A 83 2.29 0.59 6.62
C VAL A 83 2.77 -0.72 7.23
N ALA A 84 4.06 -1.03 7.16
CA ALA A 84 4.60 -2.26 7.75
C ALA A 84 4.40 -2.29 9.27
N ALA A 85 4.61 -1.18 9.97
CA ALA A 85 4.34 -1.05 11.41
C ALA A 85 2.85 -1.20 11.73
N GLY A 86 1.96 -0.69 10.87
CA GLY A 86 0.51 -0.88 10.98
C GLY A 86 0.13 -2.37 10.89
N PHE A 87 0.67 -3.11 9.94
CA PHE A 87 0.46 -4.56 9.86
C PHE A 87 1.06 -5.30 11.08
N ALA A 88 2.24 -4.89 11.54
CA ALA A 88 2.81 -5.44 12.77
C ALA A 88 1.89 -5.21 13.98
N LEU A 89 1.30 -4.02 14.10
CA LEU A 89 0.34 -3.70 15.15
C LEU A 89 -0.94 -4.55 15.04
N LEU A 90 -1.49 -4.74 13.83
CA LEU A 90 -2.63 -5.63 13.58
C LEU A 90 -2.39 -7.06 14.05
N LEU A 91 -1.15 -7.54 13.90
CA LEU A 91 -0.78 -8.94 14.16
C LEU A 91 -0.32 -9.18 15.60
N LEU A 92 0.32 -8.21 16.24
CA LEU A 92 1.04 -8.38 17.51
C LEU A 92 0.35 -7.71 18.69
N ALA A 93 -0.61 -6.80 18.47
CA ALA A 93 -1.29 -6.13 19.57
C ALA A 93 -2.03 -7.13 20.46
N PRO A 94 -1.88 -7.02 21.80
CA PRO A 94 -2.51 -7.94 22.75
C PRO A 94 -4.02 -7.75 22.86
N ALA A 95 -4.53 -6.57 22.53
CA ALA A 95 -5.95 -6.23 22.59
C ALA A 95 -6.48 -5.87 21.19
N GLY A 96 -7.67 -6.38 20.85
CA GLY A 96 -8.30 -6.13 19.55
C GLY A 96 -8.46 -4.63 19.24
N TRP A 97 -8.84 -3.82 20.22
CA TRP A 97 -8.97 -2.37 20.05
C TRP A 97 -7.63 -1.69 19.71
N ALA A 98 -6.53 -2.12 20.31
CA ALA A 98 -5.19 -1.63 19.98
C ALA A 98 -4.80 -2.05 18.55
N ALA A 99 -5.17 -3.28 18.14
CA ALA A 99 -4.95 -3.75 16.78
C ALA A 99 -5.65 -2.88 15.73
N LEU A 100 -6.86 -2.36 16.01
CA LEU A 100 -7.56 -1.46 15.09
C LEU A 100 -6.75 -0.19 14.74
N GLY A 101 -5.88 0.28 15.64
CA GLY A 101 -4.92 1.35 15.35
C GLY A 101 -3.97 1.01 14.19
N GLY A 102 -3.75 -0.27 13.91
CA GLY A 102 -2.99 -0.73 12.76
C GLY A 102 -3.63 -0.35 11.43
N PHE A 103 -4.97 -0.42 11.30
CA PHE A 103 -5.67 0.04 10.10
C PHE A 103 -5.48 1.54 9.86
N VAL A 104 -5.49 2.35 10.93
CA VAL A 104 -5.20 3.79 10.84
C VAL A 104 -3.76 4.03 10.37
N ALA A 105 -2.79 3.33 10.94
CA ALA A 105 -1.39 3.44 10.56
C ALA A 105 -1.16 3.03 9.09
N VAL A 106 -1.80 1.94 8.63
CA VAL A 106 -1.74 1.50 7.23
C VAL A 106 -2.35 2.57 6.32
N GLY A 107 -3.51 3.14 6.65
CA GLY A 107 -4.18 4.17 5.85
C GLY A 107 -3.33 5.44 5.72
N LEU A 108 -2.79 5.97 6.82
CA LEU A 108 -1.92 7.14 6.80
C LEU A 108 -0.62 6.89 6.02
N GLY A 109 -0.01 5.72 6.22
CA GLY A 109 1.24 5.34 5.54
C GLY A 109 1.06 5.18 4.03
N ALA A 110 -0.03 4.54 3.60
CA ALA A 110 -0.32 4.29 2.19
C ALA A 110 -0.77 5.55 1.43
N ALA A 111 -1.35 6.53 2.11
CA ALA A 111 -2.02 7.69 1.52
C ALA A 111 -1.23 8.40 0.41
N ASN A 112 0.07 8.58 0.59
CA ASN A 112 0.92 9.36 -0.32
C ASN A 112 1.91 8.52 -1.13
N LEU A 113 1.91 7.17 -0.98
CA LEU A 113 2.82 6.29 -1.73
C LEU A 113 2.52 6.34 -3.22
N VAL A 114 1.26 6.16 -3.60
CA VAL A 114 0.82 6.15 -5.00
C VAL A 114 1.02 7.51 -5.68
N PRO A 115 0.59 8.66 -5.11
CA PRO A 115 0.91 9.97 -5.65
C PRO A 115 2.40 10.22 -5.87
N ALA A 116 3.26 9.76 -4.94
CA ALA A 116 4.71 9.88 -5.09
C ALA A 116 5.24 9.03 -6.27
N LEU A 117 4.70 7.83 -6.49
CA LEU A 117 5.05 6.97 -7.63
C LEU A 117 4.61 7.57 -8.97
N PHE A 118 3.42 8.18 -9.06
CA PHE A 118 2.99 8.89 -10.27
C PHE A 118 3.84 10.10 -10.56
N SER A 119 4.21 10.87 -9.54
CA SER A 119 5.16 11.97 -9.69
C SER A 119 6.53 11.49 -10.21
N ALA A 120 6.98 10.32 -9.76
CA ALA A 120 8.20 9.69 -10.27
C ALA A 120 8.06 9.23 -11.73
N ALA A 121 6.87 8.76 -12.13
CA ALA A 121 6.58 8.39 -13.51
C ALA A 121 6.70 9.57 -14.48
N GLY A 122 6.29 10.77 -14.09
CA GLY A 122 6.44 11.97 -14.89
C GLY A 122 7.90 12.46 -15.02
N ARG A 123 8.79 12.06 -14.11
CA ARG A 123 10.21 12.50 -14.09
C ARG A 123 11.16 11.54 -14.79
N GLN A 124 10.75 10.31 -15.04
CA GLN A 124 11.59 9.29 -15.67
C GLN A 124 11.83 9.62 -17.16
N ARG A 125 12.97 9.13 -17.70
CA ARG A 125 13.38 9.33 -19.09
C ARG A 125 13.49 8.04 -19.91
N ALA A 126 13.07 6.90 -19.33
CA ALA A 126 13.21 5.58 -19.97
C ALA A 126 12.17 5.35 -21.07
N MET A 127 11.02 6.05 -21.03
CA MET A 127 9.95 5.97 -22.03
C MET A 127 9.06 7.23 -21.97
N PRO A 128 8.23 7.49 -23.01
CA PRO A 128 7.28 8.60 -23.02
C PRO A 128 6.37 8.59 -21.78
N GLU A 129 6.13 9.76 -21.19
CA GLU A 129 5.39 9.93 -19.93
C GLU A 129 4.00 9.26 -19.98
N ALA A 130 3.23 9.50 -21.05
CA ALA A 130 1.90 8.91 -21.22
C ALA A 130 1.93 7.37 -21.19
N LEU A 131 2.95 6.75 -21.78
CA LEU A 131 3.11 5.30 -21.78
C LEU A 131 3.58 4.77 -20.42
N ALA A 132 4.41 5.53 -19.70
CA ALA A 132 4.83 5.21 -18.34
C ALA A 132 3.63 5.20 -17.38
N VAL A 133 2.84 6.28 -17.41
CA VAL A 133 1.61 6.41 -16.60
C VAL A 133 0.65 5.26 -16.93
N ALA A 134 0.35 5.00 -18.22
CA ALA A 134 -0.54 3.92 -18.61
C ALA A 134 -0.05 2.54 -18.12
N SER A 135 1.26 2.28 -18.21
CA SER A 135 1.84 1.02 -17.73
C SER A 135 1.71 0.86 -16.22
N ILE A 136 1.98 1.93 -15.44
CA ILE A 136 1.86 1.92 -13.97
C ILE A 136 0.40 1.71 -13.57
N THR A 137 -0.54 2.45 -14.18
CA THR A 137 -1.98 2.28 -13.93
C THR A 137 -2.46 0.86 -14.22
N THR A 138 -1.96 0.24 -15.29
CA THR A 138 -2.29 -1.17 -15.59
C THR A 138 -1.79 -2.10 -14.48
N MET A 139 -0.58 -1.87 -13.96
CA MET A 139 -0.03 -2.68 -12.86
C MET A 139 -0.77 -2.45 -11.55
N GLU A 140 -1.23 -1.23 -11.29
CA GLU A 140 -2.09 -0.91 -10.14
C GLU A 140 -3.41 -1.69 -10.18
N TYR A 141 -4.12 -1.62 -11.32
CA TYR A 141 -5.35 -2.39 -11.49
C TYR A 141 -5.13 -3.90 -11.38
N ALA A 142 -4.01 -4.41 -11.88
CA ALA A 142 -3.65 -5.80 -11.69
C ALA A 142 -3.45 -6.11 -10.19
N GLY A 143 -2.86 -5.21 -9.40
CA GLY A 143 -2.69 -5.35 -7.95
C GLY A 143 -4.03 -5.48 -7.22
N ILE A 144 -4.97 -4.57 -7.48
CA ILE A 144 -6.27 -4.59 -6.80
C ILE A 144 -7.12 -5.79 -7.22
N LEU A 145 -7.04 -6.23 -8.48
CA LEU A 145 -7.79 -7.38 -8.97
C LEU A 145 -7.22 -8.72 -8.50
N LEU A 146 -5.90 -8.84 -8.41
CA LEU A 146 -5.24 -10.06 -7.98
C LEU A 146 -5.12 -10.16 -6.46
N GLY A 147 -5.18 -9.02 -5.74
CA GLY A 147 -5.04 -8.96 -4.30
C GLY A 147 -5.96 -9.94 -3.56
N PRO A 148 -7.28 -9.89 -3.76
CA PRO A 148 -8.23 -10.77 -3.09
C PRO A 148 -7.92 -12.25 -3.29
N ALA A 149 -7.61 -12.65 -4.53
CA ALA A 149 -7.30 -14.04 -4.86
C ALA A 149 -5.98 -14.51 -4.23
N LEU A 150 -4.94 -13.69 -4.27
CA LEU A 150 -3.64 -14.00 -3.66
C LEU A 150 -3.75 -14.14 -2.14
N ILE A 151 -4.48 -13.23 -1.50
CA ILE A 151 -4.71 -13.29 -0.06
C ILE A 151 -5.56 -14.50 0.30
N GLY A 152 -6.60 -14.80 -0.47
CA GLY A 152 -7.42 -16.00 -0.27
C GLY A 152 -6.61 -17.27 -0.37
N PHE A 153 -5.75 -17.39 -1.37
CA PHE A 153 -4.86 -18.54 -1.54
C PHE A 153 -3.89 -18.71 -0.36
N VAL A 154 -3.25 -17.63 0.09
CA VAL A 154 -2.33 -17.69 1.25
C VAL A 154 -3.11 -17.98 2.54
N ALA A 155 -4.29 -17.43 2.71
CA ALA A 155 -5.13 -17.65 3.88
C ALA A 155 -5.62 -19.10 3.97
N ASP A 156 -5.99 -19.71 2.85
CA ASP A 156 -6.39 -21.12 2.77
C ASP A 156 -5.20 -22.05 3.05
N ALA A 157 -4.05 -21.77 2.45
CA ALA A 157 -2.83 -22.58 2.62
C ALA A 157 -2.21 -22.48 4.03
N SER A 158 -2.50 -21.42 4.79
CA SER A 158 -1.89 -21.17 6.10
C SER A 158 -2.83 -20.49 7.09
N SER A 159 -3.02 -19.17 6.98
CA SER A 159 -3.95 -18.38 7.78
C SER A 159 -4.08 -16.96 7.24
N LEU A 160 -5.19 -16.28 7.58
CA LEU A 160 -5.38 -14.87 7.25
C LEU A 160 -4.34 -13.96 7.94
N ARG A 161 -3.87 -14.33 9.13
CA ARG A 161 -2.78 -13.64 9.83
C ARG A 161 -1.46 -13.72 9.04
N ALA A 162 -1.14 -14.89 8.48
CA ALA A 162 0.05 -15.05 7.63
C ALA A 162 -0.05 -14.25 6.34
N ALA A 163 -1.24 -14.19 5.72
CA ALA A 163 -1.48 -13.34 4.55
C ALA A 163 -1.27 -11.85 4.86
N PHE A 164 -1.76 -11.36 6.01
CA PHE A 164 -1.53 -9.99 6.47
C PHE A 164 -0.07 -9.72 6.82
N ALA A 165 0.65 -10.70 7.38
CA ALA A 165 2.10 -10.59 7.60
C ALA A 165 2.87 -10.45 6.27
N MET A 166 2.48 -11.21 5.25
CA MET A 166 3.04 -11.11 3.89
C MET A 166 2.81 -9.70 3.31
N LEU A 167 1.62 -9.11 3.48
CA LEU A 167 1.35 -7.74 3.04
C LEU A 167 2.26 -6.73 3.74
N GLY A 168 2.41 -6.83 5.05
CA GLY A 168 3.33 -5.98 5.81
C GLY A 168 4.78 -6.09 5.35
N ALA A 169 5.25 -7.32 5.10
CA ALA A 169 6.60 -7.57 4.57
C ALA A 169 6.78 -7.00 3.15
N LEU A 170 5.76 -7.14 2.28
CA LEU A 170 5.77 -6.59 0.93
C LEU A 170 5.97 -5.06 0.96
N MET A 171 5.37 -4.36 1.91
CA MET A 171 5.48 -2.90 2.02
C MET A 171 6.87 -2.42 2.43
N LEU A 172 7.72 -3.30 2.96
CA LEU A 172 9.14 -2.97 3.20
C LEU A 172 9.95 -2.77 1.91
N LEU A 173 9.41 -3.16 0.75
CA LEU A 173 10.02 -2.83 -0.54
C LEU A 173 10.12 -1.31 -0.76
N PHE A 174 9.18 -0.51 -0.24
CA PHE A 174 9.20 0.95 -0.38
C PHE A 174 10.43 1.58 0.29
N PRO A 175 10.69 1.38 1.59
CA PRO A 175 11.90 1.91 2.22
C PRO A 175 13.19 1.33 1.63
N LEU A 176 13.21 0.07 1.19
CA LEU A 176 14.39 -0.56 0.61
C LEU A 176 14.74 0.00 -0.77
N LEU A 177 13.74 0.30 -1.59
CA LEU A 177 13.92 0.69 -2.99
C LEU A 177 13.75 2.20 -3.23
N ARG A 178 13.46 2.99 -2.20
CA ARG A 178 13.18 4.43 -2.30
C ARG A 178 14.21 5.24 -3.10
N ASN A 179 15.49 4.92 -2.94
CA ASN A 179 16.58 5.63 -3.61
C ASN A 179 16.70 5.29 -5.11
N ARG A 180 16.00 4.25 -5.58
CA ARG A 180 15.95 3.85 -6.99
C ARG A 180 14.76 4.43 -7.75
N VAL A 181 13.82 5.04 -7.01
CA VAL A 181 12.65 5.72 -7.58
C VAL A 181 13.06 7.14 -7.96
N PRO A 182 12.84 7.63 -9.21
CA PRO A 182 13.22 8.97 -9.64
C PRO A 182 12.31 10.00 -8.96
N THR A 183 12.82 10.64 -7.93
CA THR A 183 12.17 11.74 -7.21
C THR A 183 12.85 13.06 -7.56
N ALA A 184 12.28 14.19 -7.10
CA ALA A 184 12.88 15.51 -7.31
C ALA A 184 14.28 15.67 -6.67
N GLU A 185 14.63 14.75 -5.76
CA GLU A 185 15.86 14.79 -4.97
C GLU A 185 17.00 13.99 -5.63
N ASN A 186 16.68 13.06 -6.55
CA ASN A 186 17.64 12.13 -7.16
C ASN A 186 17.46 11.92 -8.67
N ALA A 187 16.65 12.77 -9.34
CA ALA A 187 16.39 12.73 -10.80
C ALA A 187 17.36 13.60 -11.60
#